data_53a6499101fa32eeca9af60853d27c7a
#
_entry.id   53a6499101fa32eeca9af60853d27c7a
#
_cell.length_a   1.000
_cell.length_b   1.000
_cell.length_c   1.000
_cell.angle_alpha   90.00
_cell.angle_beta   90.00
_cell.angle_gamma   90.00
#
_symmetry.space_group_name_H-M   'P 1'
#
loop_
_entity.id
_entity.type
_entity.pdbx_description
1 polymer ?
#
loop_
_entity_poly.entity_id
_entity_poly.type
_entity_poly.pdbx_seq_one_letter_code
_entity_poly.pdbx_strand_id
1 'polypeptide(L)'
;MKTPEIPSFPSATNRYKTAILFVEVINSNPNGDPDRNGRPRSFEDGRGCISNQSVKRMVRDFVNRHYAQDLYVERGMNLQTKRAKFLKEEKPGIDDRAMLQQYHDLRVFGGVLPVKGKGGARIRGPVQLTDFSTMQPVTMIQSVLTRSASDGEEKESGPDGASMGNRSTVAYGLYQGQVAYSPAEGLRAGIQEKDLQQFWDGLLNGWPENKSSARSNVRLRKAYIFESPPPADGSSTSPGRCQFLPQNVEKAVQGDLQNPEISEFEDFGITLDRSKVPDQVDVYEWSDGEFRKL
;
A
#
# COMPACT_ATOMS: atom_id res chain seq x y z
N MET A 1 -6.46 -29.61 3.59
CA MET A 1 -7.02 -28.47 2.84
C MET A 1 -6.02 -28.13 1.76
N LYS A 2 -6.42 -28.09 0.48
CA LYS A 2 -5.55 -27.57 -0.58
C LYS A 2 -5.29 -26.09 -0.29
N THR A 3 -4.02 -25.68 -0.23
CA THR A 3 -3.65 -24.26 -0.22
C THR A 3 -4.29 -23.64 -1.45
N PRO A 4 -5.05 -22.53 -1.34
CA PRO A 4 -5.60 -21.88 -2.51
C PRO A 4 -4.45 -21.53 -3.45
N GLU A 5 -4.58 -21.85 -4.73
CA GLU A 5 -3.61 -21.45 -5.75
C GLU A 5 -3.59 -19.92 -5.78
N ILE A 6 -2.45 -19.34 -5.41
CA ILE A 6 -2.24 -17.90 -5.51
C ILE A 6 -2.14 -17.58 -7.01
N PRO A 7 -2.92 -16.59 -7.50
CA PRO A 7 -2.79 -16.16 -8.89
C PRO A 7 -1.34 -15.81 -9.22
N SER A 8 -0.87 -16.16 -10.41
CA SER A 8 0.48 -15.81 -10.85
C SER A 8 0.54 -14.31 -11.17
N PHE A 9 0.92 -13.51 -10.18
CA PHE A 9 1.14 -12.07 -10.35
C PHE A 9 2.41 -11.78 -11.17
N PRO A 10 2.55 -10.59 -11.81
CA PRO A 10 3.75 -10.21 -12.55
C PRO A 10 4.96 -10.06 -11.62
N SER A 11 5.78 -11.10 -11.52
CA SER A 11 6.87 -11.23 -10.55
C SER A 11 8.27 -11.19 -11.15
N ALA A 12 8.41 -11.11 -12.48
CA ALA A 12 9.72 -11.01 -13.13
C ALA A 12 10.52 -9.82 -12.59
N THR A 13 11.66 -10.10 -11.95
CA THR A 13 12.45 -9.10 -11.23
C THR A 13 13.25 -8.17 -12.14
N ASN A 14 13.47 -8.56 -13.39
CA ASN A 14 14.18 -7.77 -14.40
C ASN A 14 13.28 -6.87 -15.27
N ARG A 15 11.96 -6.90 -15.05
CA ARG A 15 10.98 -6.13 -15.83
C ARG A 15 10.40 -4.97 -15.01
N TYR A 16 10.37 -3.77 -15.58
CA TYR A 16 9.78 -2.60 -14.95
C TYR A 16 8.25 -2.74 -14.87
N LYS A 17 7.65 -2.33 -13.76
CA LYS A 17 6.19 -2.39 -13.59
C LYS A 17 5.65 -1.05 -13.11
N THR A 18 4.50 -0.68 -13.65
CA THR A 18 3.66 0.42 -13.14
C THR A 18 2.27 -0.12 -12.86
N ALA A 19 1.59 0.44 -11.89
CA ALA A 19 0.19 0.10 -11.63
C ALA A 19 -0.60 1.32 -11.19
N ILE A 20 -1.90 1.27 -11.45
CA ILE A 20 -2.89 2.20 -10.94
C ILE A 20 -3.97 1.41 -10.21
N LEU A 21 -4.36 1.89 -9.04
CA LEU A 21 -5.32 1.22 -8.17
C LEU A 21 -6.44 2.18 -7.79
N PHE A 22 -7.65 1.66 -7.67
CA PHE A 22 -8.85 2.39 -7.28
C PHE A 22 -9.44 1.77 -6.02
N VAL A 23 -9.44 2.55 -4.94
CA VAL A 23 -9.90 2.14 -3.61
C VAL A 23 -11.14 2.94 -3.24
N GLU A 24 -12.23 2.23 -3.05
CA GLU A 24 -13.51 2.79 -2.63
C GLU A 24 -13.59 2.86 -1.11
N VAL A 25 -14.11 3.97 -0.61
CA VAL A 25 -14.35 4.22 0.82
C VAL A 25 -15.78 4.69 1.02
N ILE A 26 -16.56 3.96 1.85
CA ILE A 26 -17.96 4.28 2.15
C ILE A 26 -18.12 4.35 3.67
N ASN A 27 -18.58 5.48 4.19
CA ASN A 27 -18.85 5.70 5.62
C ASN A 27 -17.72 5.20 6.55
N SER A 28 -16.47 5.42 6.14
CA SER A 28 -15.29 4.85 6.78
C SER A 28 -14.14 5.84 6.89
N ASN A 29 -13.23 5.56 7.81
CA ASN A 29 -11.97 6.30 7.95
C ASN A 29 -10.83 5.44 7.37
N PRO A 30 -10.39 5.69 6.13
CA PRO A 30 -9.37 4.86 5.50
C PRO A 30 -7.97 5.07 6.10
N ASN A 31 -7.70 6.28 6.60
CA ASN A 31 -6.41 6.63 7.18
C ASN A 31 -6.55 7.84 8.13
N GLY A 32 -6.65 7.57 9.42
CA GLY A 32 -6.74 8.62 10.43
C GLY A 32 -5.47 9.46 10.55
N ASP A 33 -5.66 10.76 10.82
CA ASP A 33 -4.60 11.72 11.03
C ASP A 33 -4.37 11.97 12.53
N PRO A 34 -3.20 11.57 13.10
CA PRO A 34 -2.91 11.80 14.51
C PRO A 34 -2.96 13.28 14.90
N ASP A 35 -2.52 14.17 14.01
CA ASP A 35 -2.46 15.61 14.27
C ASP A 35 -3.84 16.28 14.21
N ARG A 36 -4.86 15.57 13.71
CA ARG A 36 -6.25 16.01 13.60
C ARG A 36 -7.21 15.10 14.37
N ASN A 37 -6.81 14.64 15.56
CA ASN A 37 -7.63 13.78 16.44
C ASN A 37 -8.17 12.51 15.73
N GLY A 38 -7.37 11.90 14.87
CA GLY A 38 -7.75 10.70 14.16
C GLY A 38 -8.78 10.88 13.04
N ARG A 39 -9.12 12.11 12.65
CA ARG A 39 -10.00 12.38 11.50
C ARG A 39 -9.38 11.80 10.22
N PRO A 40 -10.18 11.44 9.20
CA PRO A 40 -9.63 11.01 7.91
C PRO A 40 -8.66 12.05 7.36
N ARG A 41 -7.53 11.60 6.83
CA ARG A 41 -6.56 12.50 6.19
C ARG A 41 -7.15 13.13 4.95
N SER A 42 -6.87 14.42 4.78
CA SER A 42 -7.21 15.17 3.57
C SER A 42 -6.10 16.17 3.24
N PHE A 43 -6.01 16.52 1.96
CA PHE A 43 -5.22 17.66 1.50
C PHE A 43 -5.92 18.98 1.84
N GLU A 44 -5.23 20.10 1.63
CA GLU A 44 -5.78 21.44 1.89
C GLU A 44 -6.99 21.78 1.00
N ASP A 45 -7.04 21.21 -0.21
CA ASP A 45 -8.15 21.36 -1.15
C ASP A 45 -9.35 20.48 -0.83
N GLY A 46 -9.34 19.75 0.29
CA GLY A 46 -10.42 18.88 0.74
C GLY A 46 -10.42 17.49 0.12
N ARG A 47 -9.54 17.17 -0.82
CA ARG A 47 -9.42 15.81 -1.34
C ARG A 47 -8.96 14.85 -0.25
N GLY A 48 -9.57 13.67 -0.20
CA GLY A 48 -9.19 12.62 0.74
C GLY A 48 -7.80 12.06 0.43
N CYS A 49 -7.10 11.61 1.49
CA CYS A 49 -5.76 11.05 1.39
C CYS A 49 -5.63 9.73 2.15
N ILE A 50 -5.11 8.69 1.49
CA ILE A 50 -4.58 7.49 2.15
C ILE A 50 -3.08 7.50 1.93
N SER A 51 -2.29 7.66 2.99
CA SER A 51 -0.84 7.74 2.87
C SER A 51 -0.23 6.43 2.39
N ASN A 52 0.82 6.52 1.58
CA ASN A 52 1.56 5.35 1.12
C ASN A 52 2.12 4.53 2.30
N GLN A 53 2.43 5.18 3.43
CA GLN A 53 2.86 4.49 4.65
C GLN A 53 1.76 3.58 5.21
N SER A 54 0.48 4.01 5.17
CA SER A 54 -0.65 3.19 5.60
C SER A 54 -0.82 1.97 4.69
N VAL A 55 -0.69 2.14 3.37
CA VAL A 55 -0.76 1.04 2.40
C VAL A 55 0.42 0.08 2.58
N LYS A 56 1.66 0.60 2.70
CA LYS A 56 2.84 -0.23 2.99
C LYS A 56 2.69 -1.00 4.30
N ARG A 57 2.04 -0.41 5.31
CA ARG A 57 1.77 -1.09 6.58
C ARG A 57 0.81 -2.25 6.38
N MET A 58 -0.27 -2.04 5.64
CA MET A 58 -1.23 -3.10 5.30
C MET A 58 -0.55 -4.28 4.60
N VAL A 59 0.28 -4.00 3.59
CA VAL A 59 1.04 -5.04 2.87
C VAL A 59 1.99 -5.80 3.81
N ARG A 60 2.72 -5.09 4.69
CA ARG A 60 3.59 -5.73 5.69
C ARG A 60 2.80 -6.67 6.60
N ASP A 61 1.69 -6.21 7.16
CA ASP A 61 0.86 -7.00 8.07
C ASP A 61 0.31 -8.25 7.36
N PHE A 62 -0.09 -8.12 6.10
CA PHE A 62 -0.55 -9.25 5.27
C PHE A 62 0.58 -10.26 5.01
N VAL A 63 1.73 -9.79 4.53
CA VAL A 63 2.87 -10.65 4.18
C VAL A 63 3.43 -11.37 5.41
N ASN A 64 3.51 -10.70 6.55
CA ASN A 64 3.93 -11.35 7.79
C ASN A 64 2.95 -12.45 8.22
N ARG A 65 1.63 -12.18 8.12
CA ARG A 65 0.57 -13.10 8.55
C ARG A 65 0.45 -14.33 7.67
N HIS A 66 0.49 -14.14 6.33
CA HIS A 66 0.24 -15.22 5.37
C HIS A 66 1.50 -15.97 4.94
N TYR A 67 2.65 -15.30 4.97
CA TYR A 67 3.92 -15.86 4.47
C TYR A 67 4.99 -15.98 5.55
N ALA A 68 4.68 -15.61 6.80
CA ALA A 68 5.60 -15.64 7.93
C ALA A 68 6.95 -14.96 7.65
N GLN A 69 6.92 -13.88 6.83
CA GLN A 69 8.13 -13.13 6.49
C GLN A 69 8.55 -12.23 7.65
N ASP A 70 9.84 -12.20 7.91
CA ASP A 70 10.41 -11.25 8.87
C ASP A 70 10.32 -9.82 8.34
N LEU A 71 9.85 -8.93 9.21
CA LEU A 71 9.74 -7.51 8.93
C LEU A 71 10.73 -6.70 9.76
N TYR A 72 11.36 -5.71 9.15
CA TYR A 72 12.16 -4.73 9.88
C TYR A 72 11.27 -3.72 10.61
N VAL A 73 10.26 -3.19 9.92
CA VAL A 73 9.31 -2.20 10.47
C VAL A 73 8.09 -2.90 11.05
N GLU A 74 8.12 -3.16 12.36
CA GLU A 74 7.03 -3.77 13.12
C GLU A 74 6.40 -2.78 14.10
N ARG A 75 5.13 -3.02 14.48
CA ARG A 75 4.43 -2.20 15.49
C ARG A 75 5.09 -2.33 16.85
N GLY A 76 5.29 -1.20 17.52
CA GLY A 76 5.84 -1.16 18.88
C GLY A 76 7.35 -1.46 18.97
N MET A 77 8.02 -1.72 17.85
CA MET A 77 9.46 -1.99 17.84
C MET A 77 10.29 -0.73 17.60
N ASN A 78 11.36 -0.59 18.38
CA ASN A 78 12.35 0.45 18.16
C ASN A 78 13.38 -0.01 17.10
N LEU A 79 13.46 0.71 15.99
CA LEU A 79 14.31 0.34 14.85
C LEU A 79 15.82 0.34 15.20
N GLN A 80 16.28 1.25 16.06
CA GLN A 80 17.67 1.27 16.52
C GLN A 80 18.01 0.00 17.33
N THR A 81 17.11 -0.38 18.24
CA THR A 81 17.26 -1.59 19.04
C THR A 81 17.25 -2.84 18.17
N LYS A 82 16.32 -2.91 17.21
CA LYS A 82 16.21 -4.04 16.27
C LYS A 82 17.47 -4.18 15.41
N ARG A 83 17.98 -3.07 14.85
CA ARG A 83 19.24 -3.06 14.12
C ARG A 83 20.42 -3.45 15.00
N ALA A 84 20.52 -2.90 16.21
CA ALA A 84 21.60 -3.22 17.13
C ALA A 84 21.59 -4.68 17.57
N LYS A 85 20.40 -5.27 17.76
CA LYS A 85 20.25 -6.70 18.06
C LYS A 85 20.73 -7.55 16.89
N PHE A 86 20.28 -7.27 15.68
CA PHE A 86 20.71 -7.95 14.46
C PHE A 86 22.25 -7.94 14.31
N LEU A 87 22.89 -6.77 14.44
CA LEU A 87 24.34 -6.64 14.31
C LEU A 87 25.14 -7.31 15.43
N LYS A 88 24.54 -7.57 16.60
CA LYS A 88 25.19 -8.30 17.70
C LYS A 88 25.07 -9.81 17.55
N GLU A 89 23.94 -10.28 17.01
CA GLU A 89 23.69 -11.69 16.74
C GLU A 89 24.47 -12.18 15.53
N GLU A 90 24.72 -11.29 14.58
CA GLU A 90 25.57 -11.52 13.41
C GLU A 90 27.02 -11.12 13.70
N LYS A 91 27.98 -11.77 13.04
CA LYS A 91 29.42 -11.57 13.27
C LYS A 91 29.84 -10.11 13.05
N PRO A 92 30.78 -9.57 13.84
CA PRO A 92 31.30 -8.22 13.62
C PRO A 92 31.81 -8.01 12.19
N GLY A 93 31.37 -6.93 11.55
CA GLY A 93 31.76 -6.58 10.17
C GLY A 93 30.72 -6.90 9.09
N ILE A 94 29.51 -7.38 9.45
CA ILE A 94 28.42 -7.58 8.50
C ILE A 94 27.86 -6.21 8.09
N ASP A 95 27.86 -5.99 6.79
CA ASP A 95 27.25 -4.80 6.12
C ASP A 95 25.72 -4.80 6.34
N ASP A 96 25.12 -3.61 6.40
CA ASP A 96 23.67 -3.39 6.42
C ASP A 96 22.92 -4.15 5.30
N ARG A 97 23.63 -4.59 4.27
CA ARG A 97 23.11 -5.48 3.21
C ARG A 97 22.66 -6.84 3.72
N ALA A 98 23.22 -7.37 4.80
CA ALA A 98 22.76 -8.62 5.41
C ALA A 98 21.32 -8.50 5.91
N MET A 99 20.90 -7.30 6.36
CA MET A 99 19.53 -7.04 6.75
C MET A 99 18.54 -7.17 5.58
N LEU A 100 18.97 -6.87 4.35
CA LEU A 100 18.14 -7.08 3.16
C LEU A 100 17.86 -8.57 2.90
N GLN A 101 18.77 -9.46 3.27
CA GLN A 101 18.56 -10.90 3.12
C GLN A 101 17.49 -11.41 4.09
N GLN A 102 17.45 -10.90 5.31
CA GLN A 102 16.48 -11.32 6.33
C GLN A 102 15.13 -10.65 6.16
N TYR A 103 15.09 -9.32 6.04
CA TYR A 103 13.85 -8.57 6.13
C TYR A 103 13.19 -8.32 4.77
N HIS A 104 12.04 -8.93 4.54
CA HIS A 104 11.24 -8.78 3.32
C HIS A 104 10.92 -7.31 3.00
N ASP A 105 10.47 -6.56 3.99
CA ASP A 105 10.05 -5.17 3.78
C ASP A 105 11.19 -4.21 3.46
N LEU A 106 12.42 -4.51 3.90
CA LEU A 106 13.61 -3.77 3.46
C LEU A 106 13.93 -4.05 2.00
N ARG A 107 13.83 -5.32 1.55
CA ARG A 107 14.03 -5.67 0.12
C ARG A 107 13.01 -4.99 -0.77
N VAL A 108 11.74 -4.93 -0.34
CA VAL A 108 10.62 -4.42 -1.16
C VAL A 108 10.54 -2.90 -1.09
N PHE A 109 10.48 -2.32 0.11
CA PHE A 109 10.18 -0.90 0.30
C PHE A 109 11.42 -0.05 0.63
N GLY A 110 12.52 -0.70 1.00
CA GLY A 110 13.65 -0.01 1.59
C GLY A 110 13.34 0.54 2.99
N GLY A 111 14.24 1.35 3.49
CA GLY A 111 14.07 1.95 4.82
C GLY A 111 15.27 2.77 5.26
N VAL A 112 15.12 3.37 6.44
CA VAL A 112 16.20 4.05 7.14
C VAL A 112 16.71 3.12 8.24
N LEU A 113 18.00 2.87 8.27
CA LEU A 113 18.69 2.08 9.29
C LEU A 113 19.34 3.05 10.28
N PRO A 114 18.65 3.46 11.35
CA PRO A 114 19.17 4.48 12.25
C PRO A 114 20.42 3.99 13.01
N VAL A 115 21.42 4.86 13.15
CA VAL A 115 22.63 4.62 13.93
C VAL A 115 22.68 5.62 15.08
N LYS A 116 22.88 5.15 16.30
CA LYS A 116 22.98 6.01 17.49
C LYS A 116 24.15 7.00 17.32
N GLY A 117 23.84 8.31 17.39
CA GLY A 117 24.82 9.39 17.31
C GLY A 117 25.39 9.67 15.91
N LYS A 118 24.91 8.99 14.86
CA LYS A 118 25.32 9.21 13.45
C LYS A 118 24.09 9.13 12.55
N GLY A 119 24.14 9.79 11.40
CA GLY A 119 23.11 9.61 10.38
C GLY A 119 23.02 8.14 9.96
N GLY A 120 21.77 7.62 9.87
CA GLY A 120 21.56 6.22 9.48
C GLY A 120 21.78 5.98 7.98
N ALA A 121 22.09 4.75 7.60
CA ALA A 121 22.08 4.33 6.21
C ALA A 121 20.66 4.38 5.65
N ARG A 122 20.53 4.79 4.38
CA ARG A 122 19.25 4.79 3.66
C ARG A 122 19.29 3.77 2.55
N ILE A 123 18.33 2.86 2.58
CA ILE A 123 18.13 1.85 1.53
C ILE A 123 16.93 2.30 0.72
N ARG A 124 17.14 2.53 -0.58
CA ARG A 124 16.04 2.78 -1.50
C ARG A 124 15.45 1.45 -1.95
N GLY A 125 14.17 1.25 -1.65
CA GLY A 125 13.47 0.05 -2.11
C GLY A 125 13.03 0.16 -3.57
N PRO A 126 12.90 -0.97 -4.27
CA PRO A 126 12.48 -1.03 -5.66
C PRO A 126 11.00 -0.68 -5.86
N VAL A 127 10.15 -0.88 -4.85
CA VAL A 127 8.73 -0.59 -4.91
C VAL A 127 8.44 0.77 -4.29
N GLN A 128 7.88 1.66 -5.09
CA GLN A 128 7.44 2.99 -4.67
C GLN A 128 5.94 3.15 -4.89
N LEU A 129 5.27 3.73 -3.91
CA LEU A 129 3.85 4.03 -3.96
C LEU A 129 3.66 5.55 -3.82
N THR A 130 2.70 6.11 -4.57
CA THR A 130 2.18 7.44 -4.27
C THR A 130 1.25 7.37 -3.05
N ASP A 131 0.92 8.51 -2.48
CA ASP A 131 -0.28 8.59 -1.65
C ASP A 131 -1.50 8.38 -2.56
N PHE A 132 -2.55 7.76 -2.02
CA PHE A 132 -3.80 7.60 -2.74
C PHE A 132 -4.66 8.81 -2.45
N SER A 133 -5.19 9.44 -3.48
CA SER A 133 -6.02 10.63 -3.36
C SER A 133 -7.33 10.50 -4.12
N THR A 134 -8.37 11.13 -3.61
CA THR A 134 -9.59 11.34 -4.41
C THR A 134 -9.36 12.44 -5.44
N MET A 135 -10.09 12.40 -6.55
CA MET A 135 -10.02 13.46 -7.56
C MET A 135 -10.88 14.66 -7.16
N GLN A 136 -11.88 14.45 -6.30
CA GLN A 136 -12.79 15.46 -5.79
C GLN A 136 -12.63 15.60 -4.27
N PRO A 137 -12.96 16.76 -3.67
CA PRO A 137 -13.10 16.90 -2.24
C PRO A 137 -14.10 15.88 -1.67
N VAL A 138 -13.82 15.36 -0.47
CA VAL A 138 -14.67 14.38 0.19
C VAL A 138 -15.51 15.02 1.30
N THR A 139 -16.74 14.55 1.45
CA THR A 139 -17.61 14.95 2.55
C THR A 139 -17.24 14.16 3.82
N MET A 140 -16.91 14.88 4.90
CA MET A 140 -16.62 14.31 6.20
C MET A 140 -17.89 14.25 7.06
N ILE A 141 -18.21 13.08 7.59
CA ILE A 141 -19.31 12.87 8.55
C ILE A 141 -18.72 12.75 9.94
N GLN A 142 -19.24 13.53 10.88
CA GLN A 142 -18.92 13.41 12.30
C GLN A 142 -20.08 12.79 13.05
N SER A 143 -19.81 11.81 13.88
CA SER A 143 -20.80 11.16 14.74
C SER A 143 -20.24 11.00 16.14
N VAL A 144 -21.11 11.14 17.13
CA VAL A 144 -20.78 10.88 18.53
C VAL A 144 -21.08 9.43 18.83
N LEU A 145 -20.12 8.74 19.43
CA LEU A 145 -20.28 7.36 19.92
C LEU A 145 -20.40 7.41 21.43
N THR A 146 -21.47 6.84 21.96
CA THR A 146 -21.61 6.62 23.39
C THR A 146 -21.02 5.26 23.74
N ARG A 147 -20.05 5.20 24.65
CA ARG A 147 -19.51 3.96 25.19
C ARG A 147 -20.30 3.62 26.45
N SER A 148 -20.65 2.34 26.59
CA SER A 148 -21.35 1.84 27.79
C SER A 148 -20.41 1.58 28.98
N ALA A 149 -19.09 1.74 28.80
CA ALA A 149 -18.10 1.59 29.87
C ALA A 149 -17.11 2.76 29.86
N SER A 150 -16.73 3.26 31.04
CA SER A 150 -15.71 4.29 31.21
C SER A 150 -14.34 3.65 31.47
N ASP A 151 -13.27 4.26 30.95
CA ASP A 151 -11.86 3.82 31.16
C ASP A 151 -11.21 4.49 32.41
N GLY A 152 -11.96 5.23 33.23
CA GLY A 152 -11.44 6.00 34.36
C GLY A 152 -12.04 5.61 35.72
N GLU A 153 -11.36 6.05 36.81
CA GLU A 153 -11.87 5.89 38.16
C GLU A 153 -13.25 6.59 38.32
N GLU A 154 -14.13 6.02 39.16
CA GLU A 154 -15.56 6.31 39.35
C GLU A 154 -15.97 7.80 39.56
N LYS A 155 -15.05 8.74 39.48
CA LYS A 155 -15.30 10.15 39.87
C LYS A 155 -15.79 11.12 38.80
N GLU A 156 -15.79 10.74 37.51
CA GLU A 156 -16.16 11.66 36.42
C GLU A 156 -17.17 11.09 35.41
N SER A 157 -17.80 10.00 35.71
CA SER A 157 -18.93 9.50 34.91
C SER A 157 -20.20 10.26 35.25
N GLY A 158 -20.83 10.88 34.24
CA GLY A 158 -22.20 11.37 34.38
C GLY A 158 -23.15 10.24 34.82
N PRO A 159 -24.43 10.54 35.06
CA PRO A 159 -25.40 9.62 35.71
C PRO A 159 -25.48 8.20 35.13
N ASP A 160 -24.96 7.98 33.91
CA ASP A 160 -25.02 6.69 33.19
C ASP A 160 -23.66 6.05 32.93
N GLY A 161 -22.53 6.57 33.47
CA GLY A 161 -21.20 5.96 33.27
C GLY A 161 -20.73 5.93 31.81
N ALA A 162 -21.35 6.70 30.94
CA ALA A 162 -21.10 6.69 29.52
C ALA A 162 -19.97 7.67 29.11
N SER A 163 -18.92 7.18 28.48
CA SER A 163 -17.88 8.01 27.88
C SER A 163 -18.26 8.32 26.42
N MET A 164 -18.20 9.60 26.04
CA MET A 164 -18.45 10.04 24.67
C MET A 164 -17.18 10.01 23.83
N GLY A 165 -17.22 9.34 22.68
CA GLY A 165 -16.16 9.32 21.69
C GLY A 165 -16.62 9.97 20.38
N ASN A 166 -15.78 10.79 19.77
CA ASN A 166 -16.05 11.32 18.42
C ASN A 166 -15.52 10.36 17.34
N ARG A 167 -16.34 10.07 16.36
CA ARG A 167 -15.97 9.33 15.17
C ARG A 167 -16.11 10.22 13.94
N SER A 168 -15.08 10.25 13.11
CA SER A 168 -15.11 10.98 11.84
C SER A 168 -14.84 10.01 10.69
N THR A 169 -15.68 10.03 9.66
CA THR A 169 -15.61 9.16 8.48
C THR A 169 -15.78 9.96 7.21
N VAL A 170 -15.26 9.43 6.11
CA VAL A 170 -15.59 9.88 4.75
C VAL A 170 -16.92 9.28 4.36
N ALA A 171 -17.87 10.10 3.88
CA ALA A 171 -19.17 9.62 3.40
C ALA A 171 -18.98 8.67 2.22
N TYR A 172 -18.38 9.17 1.17
CA TYR A 172 -17.98 8.42 -0.02
C TYR A 172 -16.68 9.02 -0.59
N GLY A 173 -15.84 8.17 -1.19
CA GLY A 173 -14.66 8.62 -1.93
C GLY A 173 -14.02 7.49 -2.71
N LEU A 174 -13.65 7.75 -3.97
CA LEU A 174 -12.84 6.87 -4.79
C LEU A 174 -11.41 7.40 -4.82
N TYR A 175 -10.50 6.64 -4.23
CA TYR A 175 -9.09 6.98 -4.08
C TYR A 175 -8.27 6.31 -5.17
N GLN A 176 -7.50 7.09 -5.91
CA GLN A 176 -6.57 6.60 -6.92
C GLN A 176 -5.14 6.68 -6.40
N GLY A 177 -4.38 5.60 -6.55
CA GLY A 177 -2.96 5.55 -6.22
C GLY A 177 -2.16 4.83 -7.27
N GLN A 178 -0.85 5.10 -7.33
CA GLN A 178 0.05 4.48 -8.28
C GLN A 178 1.18 3.73 -7.58
N VAL A 179 1.68 2.71 -8.26
CA VAL A 179 2.83 1.90 -7.84
C VAL A 179 3.82 1.83 -8.98
N ALA A 180 5.09 1.91 -8.65
CA ALA A 180 6.18 1.65 -9.59
C ALA A 180 7.16 0.65 -8.96
N TYR A 181 7.59 -0.33 -9.76
CA TYR A 181 8.69 -1.24 -9.45
C TYR A 181 9.86 -0.98 -10.39
N SER A 182 11.03 -0.71 -9.81
CA SER A 182 12.28 -0.49 -10.53
C SER A 182 13.18 -1.73 -10.47
N PRO A 183 13.43 -2.42 -11.60
CA PRO A 183 14.33 -3.57 -11.62
C PRO A 183 15.77 -3.23 -11.23
N ALA A 184 16.24 -2.02 -11.53
CA ALA A 184 17.58 -1.58 -11.15
C ALA A 184 17.76 -1.51 -9.62
N GLU A 185 16.78 -0.98 -8.91
CA GLU A 185 16.77 -0.98 -7.45
C GLU A 185 16.49 -2.38 -6.90
N GLY A 186 15.71 -3.20 -7.61
CA GLY A 186 15.44 -4.60 -7.27
C GLY A 186 16.72 -5.43 -7.22
N LEU A 187 17.58 -5.32 -8.23
CA LEU A 187 18.87 -5.98 -8.26
C LEU A 187 19.76 -5.54 -7.09
N ARG A 188 19.78 -4.24 -6.78
CA ARG A 188 20.56 -3.70 -5.65
C ARG A 188 20.06 -4.20 -4.30
N ALA A 189 18.75 -4.33 -4.15
CA ALA A 189 18.10 -4.80 -2.93
C ALA A 189 18.13 -6.34 -2.78
N GLY A 190 18.47 -7.07 -3.84
CA GLY A 190 18.44 -8.53 -3.86
C GLY A 190 17.02 -9.10 -3.83
N ILE A 191 16.04 -8.39 -4.45
CA ILE A 191 14.65 -8.83 -4.51
C ILE A 191 14.53 -10.12 -5.32
N GLN A 192 13.64 -10.99 -4.91
CA GLN A 192 13.33 -12.25 -5.58
C GLN A 192 11.90 -12.23 -6.14
N GLU A 193 11.60 -13.10 -7.10
CA GLU A 193 10.25 -13.19 -7.68
C GLU A 193 9.18 -13.46 -6.63
N LYS A 194 9.49 -14.31 -5.63
CA LYS A 194 8.60 -14.57 -4.51
C LYS A 194 8.27 -13.30 -3.68
N ASP A 195 9.23 -12.37 -3.55
CA ASP A 195 9.00 -11.13 -2.82
C ASP A 195 7.99 -10.24 -3.55
N LEU A 196 8.07 -10.20 -4.89
CA LEU A 196 7.10 -9.48 -5.73
C LEU A 196 5.73 -10.17 -5.73
N GLN A 197 5.68 -11.51 -5.79
CA GLN A 197 4.43 -12.26 -5.65
C GLN A 197 3.72 -11.89 -4.34
N GLN A 198 4.44 -11.98 -3.23
CA GLN A 198 3.91 -11.66 -1.90
C GLN A 198 3.50 -10.18 -1.76
N PHE A 199 4.28 -9.28 -2.37
CA PHE A 199 3.94 -7.86 -2.41
C PHE A 199 2.63 -7.61 -3.16
N TRP A 200 2.47 -8.16 -4.38
CA TRP A 200 1.24 -7.99 -5.15
C TRP A 200 0.05 -8.63 -4.46
N ASP A 201 0.21 -9.81 -3.89
CA ASP A 201 -0.86 -10.45 -3.12
C ASP A 201 -1.31 -9.57 -1.95
N GLY A 202 -0.35 -9.08 -1.15
CA GLY A 202 -0.66 -8.19 -0.03
C GLY A 202 -1.27 -6.85 -0.45
N LEU A 203 -0.88 -6.31 -1.61
CA LEU A 203 -1.42 -5.06 -2.13
C LEU A 203 -2.84 -5.22 -2.68
N LEU A 204 -3.12 -6.31 -3.38
CA LEU A 204 -4.40 -6.54 -4.04
C LEU A 204 -5.44 -7.16 -3.09
N ASN A 205 -5.03 -8.06 -2.21
CA ASN A 205 -5.92 -8.85 -1.35
C ASN A 205 -5.88 -8.46 0.13
N GLY A 206 -4.99 -7.56 0.56
CA GLY A 206 -4.85 -7.17 1.97
C GLY A 206 -5.93 -6.23 2.51
N TRP A 207 -6.70 -5.57 1.66
CA TRP A 207 -7.71 -4.58 2.07
C TRP A 207 -8.82 -5.14 2.97
N PRO A 208 -9.40 -6.32 2.69
CA PRO A 208 -10.43 -6.91 3.56
C PRO A 208 -9.91 -7.25 4.96
N GLU A 209 -8.62 -7.51 5.11
CA GLU A 209 -8.01 -7.87 6.40
C GLU A 209 -7.56 -6.65 7.22
N ASN A 210 -7.47 -5.49 6.57
CA ASN A 210 -7.08 -4.23 7.21
C ASN A 210 -8.29 -3.50 7.84
N LYS A 211 -9.28 -4.25 8.32
CA LYS A 211 -10.51 -3.70 8.92
C LYS A 211 -10.31 -3.32 10.39
N SER A 212 -11.05 -2.30 10.79
CA SER A 212 -11.28 -1.93 12.19
C SER A 212 -12.67 -1.30 12.29
N SER A 213 -13.15 -1.00 13.48
CA SER A 213 -14.45 -0.33 13.67
C SER A 213 -14.56 0.97 12.88
N ALA A 214 -13.49 1.75 12.80
CA ALA A 214 -13.44 2.99 12.01
C ALA A 214 -13.21 2.74 10.51
N ARG A 215 -12.51 1.66 10.15
CA ARG A 215 -12.16 1.27 8.78
C ARG A 215 -12.99 0.06 8.35
N SER A 216 -14.31 0.20 8.37
CA SER A 216 -15.25 -0.92 8.14
C SER A 216 -15.45 -1.22 6.66
N ASN A 217 -15.44 -0.20 5.81
CA ASN A 217 -15.79 -0.30 4.40
C ASN A 217 -14.78 0.46 3.51
N VAL A 218 -13.59 -0.13 3.40
CA VAL A 218 -12.50 0.29 2.51
C VAL A 218 -12.16 -0.89 1.63
N ARG A 219 -12.30 -0.76 0.32
CA ARG A 219 -12.20 -1.86 -0.66
C ARG A 219 -11.35 -1.47 -1.85
N LEU A 220 -10.45 -2.32 -2.27
CA LEU A 220 -9.91 -2.24 -3.64
C LEU A 220 -11.02 -2.68 -4.59
N ARG A 221 -11.29 -1.88 -5.62
CA ARG A 221 -12.31 -2.18 -6.62
C ARG A 221 -11.68 -2.58 -7.94
N LYS A 222 -10.62 -1.89 -8.33
CA LYS A 222 -9.94 -2.18 -9.59
C LYS A 222 -8.46 -1.83 -9.51
N ALA A 223 -7.63 -2.60 -10.20
CA ALA A 223 -6.24 -2.27 -10.44
C ALA A 223 -5.84 -2.71 -11.85
N TYR A 224 -5.00 -1.90 -12.49
CA TYR A 224 -4.31 -2.26 -13.72
C TYR A 224 -2.81 -2.27 -13.46
N ILE A 225 -2.13 -3.36 -13.85
CA ILE A 225 -0.69 -3.51 -13.73
C ILE A 225 -0.11 -3.62 -15.14
N PHE A 226 0.89 -2.81 -15.44
CA PHE A 226 1.58 -2.75 -16.71
C PHE A 226 3.01 -3.23 -16.51
N GLU A 227 3.38 -4.30 -17.19
CA GLU A 227 4.71 -4.87 -17.13
C GLU A 227 5.44 -4.61 -18.45
N SER A 228 6.52 -3.82 -18.38
CA SER A 228 7.36 -3.53 -19.54
C SER A 228 8.06 -4.79 -20.03
N PRO A 229 8.43 -4.89 -21.31
CA PRO A 229 9.13 -6.05 -21.84
C PRO A 229 10.47 -6.29 -21.12
N PRO A 230 11.04 -7.49 -21.22
CA PRO A 230 12.37 -7.77 -20.70
C PRO A 230 13.43 -6.90 -21.37
N PRO A 231 14.64 -6.81 -20.80
CA PRO A 231 15.76 -6.13 -21.42
C PRO A 231 16.03 -6.64 -22.83
N ALA A 232 16.43 -5.75 -23.76
CA ALA A 232 16.64 -6.10 -25.15
C ALA A 232 17.78 -7.10 -25.38
N ASP A 233 18.73 -7.19 -24.44
CA ASP A 233 19.83 -8.17 -24.45
C ASP A 233 19.41 -9.57 -24.01
N GLY A 234 18.13 -9.79 -23.67
CA GLY A 234 17.58 -11.05 -23.18
C GLY A 234 18.14 -11.49 -21.82
N SER A 235 18.93 -10.65 -21.15
CA SER A 235 19.54 -10.98 -19.88
C SER A 235 18.50 -11.03 -18.75
N SER A 236 18.55 -12.05 -17.92
CA SER A 236 17.78 -12.11 -16.67
C SER A 236 18.36 -11.21 -15.55
N THR A 237 19.61 -10.78 -15.70
CA THR A 237 20.34 -9.99 -14.70
C THR A 237 20.44 -8.50 -15.03
N SER A 238 20.14 -8.10 -16.27
CA SER A 238 20.07 -6.70 -16.65
C SER A 238 18.72 -6.09 -16.26
N PRO A 239 18.69 -4.85 -15.75
CA PRO A 239 17.43 -4.18 -15.41
C PRO A 239 16.72 -3.68 -16.67
N GLY A 240 15.45 -4.06 -16.85
CA GLY A 240 14.57 -3.51 -17.88
C GLY A 240 14.27 -2.02 -17.64
N ARG A 241 13.96 -1.31 -18.73
CA ARG A 241 13.57 0.10 -18.68
C ARG A 241 12.07 0.25 -18.64
N CYS A 242 11.60 1.34 -18.02
CA CYS A 242 10.20 1.71 -18.08
C CYS A 242 9.83 2.08 -19.53
N GLN A 243 8.93 1.33 -20.13
CA GLN A 243 8.43 1.61 -21.48
C GLN A 243 6.99 2.17 -21.47
N PHE A 244 6.34 2.15 -20.31
CA PHE A 244 5.04 2.76 -20.12
C PHE A 244 5.05 3.59 -18.83
N LEU A 245 5.25 4.89 -18.99
CA LEU A 245 5.44 5.83 -17.88
C LEU A 245 4.16 6.02 -17.06
N PRO A 246 4.27 6.33 -15.76
CA PRO A 246 3.11 6.56 -14.89
C PRO A 246 2.09 7.57 -15.45
N GLN A 247 2.55 8.68 -16.03
CA GLN A 247 1.65 9.66 -16.67
C GLN A 247 0.90 9.12 -17.89
N ASN A 248 1.41 8.08 -18.57
CA ASN A 248 0.73 7.42 -19.67
C ASN A 248 -0.31 6.42 -19.16
N VAL A 249 -0.07 5.83 -17.99
CA VAL A 249 -1.05 4.98 -17.30
C VAL A 249 -2.32 5.77 -17.02
N GLU A 250 -2.22 6.99 -16.49
CA GLU A 250 -3.37 7.86 -16.24
C GLU A 250 -4.15 8.22 -17.53
N LYS A 251 -3.45 8.33 -18.66
CA LYS A 251 -4.09 8.63 -19.95
C LYS A 251 -4.79 7.41 -20.57
N ALA A 252 -4.29 6.21 -20.27
CA ALA A 252 -4.84 4.96 -20.79
C ALA A 252 -6.03 4.47 -19.97
N VAL A 253 -6.04 4.75 -18.66
CA VAL A 253 -7.17 4.41 -17.80
C VAL A 253 -8.14 5.57 -17.77
N GLN A 254 -9.38 5.32 -18.18
CA GLN A 254 -10.44 6.31 -18.34
C GLN A 254 -11.56 6.06 -17.34
N GLY A 255 -12.30 7.10 -17.00
CA GLY A 255 -13.45 7.06 -16.12
C GLY A 255 -13.91 8.47 -15.77
N ASP A 256 -15.15 8.65 -15.33
CA ASP A 256 -15.71 9.94 -14.92
C ASP A 256 -15.28 10.31 -13.48
N LEU A 257 -13.95 10.35 -13.26
CA LEU A 257 -13.34 10.60 -11.94
C LEU A 257 -13.56 12.04 -11.42
N GLN A 258 -14.01 12.95 -12.29
CA GLN A 258 -14.20 14.37 -11.96
C GLN A 258 -15.65 14.69 -11.54
N ASN A 259 -16.56 13.75 -11.66
CA ASN A 259 -17.97 13.96 -11.32
C ASN A 259 -18.21 13.83 -9.82
N PRO A 260 -18.57 14.91 -9.10
CA PRO A 260 -18.76 14.88 -7.66
C PRO A 260 -20.07 14.21 -7.22
N GLU A 261 -20.98 13.94 -8.15
CA GLU A 261 -22.30 13.35 -7.86
C GLU A 261 -22.26 11.83 -7.79
N ILE A 262 -21.17 11.21 -8.31
CA ILE A 262 -21.01 9.77 -8.30
C ILE A 262 -20.74 9.27 -6.87
N SER A 263 -21.57 8.32 -6.42
CA SER A 263 -21.48 7.67 -5.11
C SER A 263 -21.43 6.14 -5.16
N GLU A 264 -21.32 5.58 -6.36
CA GLU A 264 -21.15 4.14 -6.60
C GLU A 264 -19.98 3.92 -7.57
N PHE A 265 -19.19 2.88 -7.34
CA PHE A 265 -17.98 2.62 -8.11
C PHE A 265 -18.27 2.38 -9.60
N GLU A 266 -19.35 1.68 -9.89
CA GLU A 266 -19.75 1.28 -11.24
C GLU A 266 -20.02 2.50 -12.14
N ASP A 267 -20.57 3.56 -11.56
CA ASP A 267 -20.92 4.79 -12.30
C ASP A 267 -19.71 5.59 -12.78
N PHE A 268 -18.51 5.37 -12.18
CA PHE A 268 -17.28 5.98 -12.71
C PHE A 268 -16.88 5.41 -14.06
N GLY A 269 -17.38 4.24 -14.47
CA GLY A 269 -17.09 3.64 -15.77
C GLY A 269 -15.60 3.41 -16.02
N ILE A 270 -14.84 2.98 -15.00
CA ILE A 270 -13.38 2.83 -15.12
C ILE A 270 -13.03 1.72 -16.09
N THR A 271 -12.38 2.08 -17.17
CA THR A 271 -11.97 1.20 -18.27
C THR A 271 -10.54 1.47 -18.70
N LEU A 272 -9.95 0.51 -19.41
CA LEU A 272 -8.64 0.65 -20.03
C LEU A 272 -8.78 0.83 -21.54
N ASP A 273 -8.23 1.92 -22.06
CA ASP A 273 -8.05 2.13 -23.49
C ASP A 273 -6.74 1.44 -23.94
N ARG A 274 -6.85 0.20 -24.39
CA ARG A 274 -5.72 -0.63 -24.80
C ARG A 274 -4.94 0.00 -25.96
N SER A 275 -5.56 0.82 -26.80
CA SER A 275 -4.90 1.48 -27.92
C SER A 275 -3.82 2.48 -27.50
N LYS A 276 -3.88 2.96 -26.25
CA LYS A 276 -2.87 3.85 -25.66
C LYS A 276 -1.72 3.14 -24.98
N VAL A 277 -1.76 1.82 -24.90
CA VAL A 277 -0.71 0.98 -24.29
C VAL A 277 0.09 0.32 -25.40
N PRO A 278 1.43 0.43 -25.41
CA PRO A 278 2.27 -0.24 -26.41
C PRO A 278 2.06 -1.76 -26.40
N ASP A 279 2.06 -2.38 -27.59
CA ASP A 279 1.78 -3.82 -27.77
C ASP A 279 2.72 -4.73 -26.98
N GLN A 280 3.98 -4.30 -26.79
CA GLN A 280 4.99 -5.07 -26.05
C GLN A 280 4.84 -4.98 -24.52
N VAL A 281 3.92 -4.17 -24.01
CA VAL A 281 3.62 -4.03 -22.57
C VAL A 281 2.52 -5.02 -22.21
N ASP A 282 2.83 -5.95 -21.32
CA ASP A 282 1.84 -6.86 -20.75
C ASP A 282 0.94 -6.07 -19.78
N VAL A 283 -0.35 -6.32 -19.86
CA VAL A 283 -1.34 -5.70 -18.97
C VAL A 283 -2.09 -6.76 -18.19
N TYR A 284 -2.26 -6.49 -16.93
CA TYR A 284 -3.04 -7.32 -16.01
C TYR A 284 -4.11 -6.47 -15.34
N GLU A 285 -5.27 -7.05 -15.14
CA GLU A 285 -6.38 -6.45 -14.40
C GLU A 285 -6.68 -7.27 -13.15
N TRP A 286 -6.90 -6.58 -12.06
CA TRP A 286 -7.56 -7.11 -10.88
C TRP A 286 -8.89 -6.36 -10.69
N SER A 287 -9.97 -7.09 -10.56
CA SER A 287 -11.31 -6.54 -10.31
C SER A 287 -12.11 -7.49 -9.44
N ASP A 288 -12.62 -6.98 -8.31
CA ASP A 288 -13.50 -7.72 -7.38
C ASP A 288 -13.00 -9.13 -6.97
N GLY A 289 -11.69 -9.27 -6.79
CA GLY A 289 -11.05 -10.53 -6.37
C GLY A 289 -10.55 -11.39 -7.52
N GLU A 290 -10.85 -11.05 -8.76
CA GLU A 290 -10.39 -11.77 -9.94
C GLU A 290 -9.15 -11.09 -10.55
N PHE A 291 -8.13 -11.88 -10.88
CA PHE A 291 -6.91 -11.42 -11.53
C PHE A 291 -6.75 -12.09 -12.89
N ARG A 292 -6.53 -11.28 -13.92
CA ARG A 292 -6.37 -11.76 -15.31
C ARG A 292 -5.36 -10.95 -16.11
N LYS A 293 -4.74 -11.57 -17.09
CA LYS A 293 -3.97 -10.90 -18.14
C LYS A 293 -4.92 -10.46 -19.25
N LEU A 294 -4.77 -9.20 -19.73
CA LEU A 294 -5.57 -8.62 -20.82
C LEU A 294 -4.88 -8.73 -22.18
#